data_183887b0349f556046735b41f10204d3
#
_entry.id   183887b0349f556046735b41f10204d3
#
_cell.length_a   1.000
_cell.length_b   1.000
_cell.length_c   1.000
_cell.angle_alpha   90.00
_cell.angle_beta   90.00
_cell.angle_gamma   90.00
#
_symmetry.space_group_name_H-M   'P 1'
#
loop_
_entity.id
_entity.type
_entity.pdbx_description
1 polymer ?
#
loop_
_entity_poly.entity_id
_entity_poly.type
_entity_poly.pdbx_seq_one_letter_code
_entity_poly.pdbx_strand_id
1 'polypeptide(L)'
;MTPIARIAAFASLSIFGVLPVHAQQDPPITIDTHVDIPFSYMHDPKFDAGKDTPLLVDLGKMERGGLNAAFFVVWVPQHKLDAAGYAKAVAQGEQKYDAIGRLLLQYPDRIRLATTPEQLVANHKAGLLSAVIEIENGYSLGHDIHRLDAAFDRGARSIGLAHVGNNDLCTSSLPDTKHGEPAMNSTGDTGMSDFGRAVIKRANQLGMLVDVSHSSDACVREALKLSTAPVYASHSGARAVLDHPRNLPDDLLRAIADKGGVVDAVAYKEFLKHDPGREAAEKKLQNAIAKQRGEKEYDSDKDDYLPAMDAGMAEIQKKYPLATLDDYMDHIQHMVKIAGIDHVGIASDFDGGGGITGWANASETRNVTAALRKRGFSEADIAKLWGGNLLRVWREVGRDAEH
;
A
#
# COMPACT_ATOMS: atom_id res chain seq x y z
N MET A 1 -32.29 24.11 -88.77
CA MET A 1 -31.30 23.13 -88.21
C MET A 1 -30.65 23.77 -87.01
N THR A 2 -31.12 23.47 -85.80
CA THR A 2 -30.66 24.04 -84.53
C THR A 2 -29.89 22.94 -83.79
N PRO A 3 -28.70 23.18 -83.26
CA PRO A 3 -27.94 22.16 -82.49
C PRO A 3 -28.43 22.12 -81.04
N ILE A 4 -28.59 20.89 -80.51
CA ILE A 4 -28.97 20.57 -79.15
C ILE A 4 -27.71 20.59 -78.30
N ALA A 5 -27.66 21.48 -77.28
CA ALA A 5 -26.59 21.49 -76.26
C ALA A 5 -26.84 20.39 -75.20
N ARG A 6 -25.87 19.52 -75.01
CA ARG A 6 -25.86 18.52 -73.91
C ARG A 6 -25.25 19.17 -72.66
N ILE A 7 -26.02 19.27 -71.60
CA ILE A 7 -25.56 19.67 -70.29
C ILE A 7 -25.08 18.41 -69.58
N ALA A 8 -23.79 18.36 -69.22
CA ALA A 8 -23.22 17.31 -68.37
C ALA A 8 -23.34 17.79 -66.94
N ALA A 9 -24.10 17.04 -66.12
CA ALA A 9 -24.19 17.26 -64.69
C ALA A 9 -23.00 16.53 -63.97
N PHE A 10 -22.14 17.28 -63.36
CA PHE A 10 -21.12 16.71 -62.46
C PHE A 10 -21.76 16.50 -61.08
N ALA A 11 -21.89 15.24 -60.67
CA ALA A 11 -22.28 14.88 -59.31
C ALA A 11 -21.01 14.90 -58.43
N SER A 12 -20.88 15.87 -57.53
CA SER A 12 -19.83 15.95 -56.54
C SER A 12 -20.15 14.97 -55.37
N LEU A 13 -19.41 13.88 -55.29
CA LEU A 13 -19.51 12.91 -54.17
C LEU A 13 -18.73 13.46 -52.98
N SER A 14 -19.44 14.05 -52.02
CA SER A 14 -18.83 14.48 -50.75
C SER A 14 -18.60 13.26 -49.85
N ILE A 15 -17.35 12.79 -49.73
CA ILE A 15 -16.97 11.76 -48.79
C ILE A 15 -16.86 12.42 -47.39
N PHE A 16 -17.89 12.26 -46.59
CA PHE A 16 -17.81 12.57 -45.17
C PHE A 16 -16.89 11.53 -44.50
N GLY A 17 -15.65 11.90 -44.26
CA GLY A 17 -14.75 11.12 -43.42
C GLY A 17 -15.31 11.06 -41.99
N VAL A 18 -15.77 9.88 -41.58
CA VAL A 18 -16.07 9.59 -40.17
C VAL A 18 -14.72 9.53 -39.43
N LEU A 19 -14.38 10.60 -38.71
CA LEU A 19 -13.28 10.58 -37.78
C LEU A 19 -13.59 9.51 -36.69
N PRO A 20 -12.68 8.64 -36.37
CA PRO A 20 -12.91 7.70 -35.28
C PRO A 20 -13.16 8.51 -34.00
N VAL A 21 -14.32 8.37 -33.42
CA VAL A 21 -14.61 8.80 -32.06
C VAL A 21 -13.69 7.96 -31.17
N HIS A 22 -12.58 8.54 -30.71
CA HIS A 22 -11.81 7.94 -29.64
C HIS A 22 -12.77 7.87 -28.44
N ALA A 23 -13.25 6.69 -28.13
CA ALA A 23 -13.95 6.47 -26.87
C ALA A 23 -13.02 6.99 -25.76
N GLN A 24 -13.43 8.02 -25.07
CA GLN A 24 -12.73 8.57 -23.93
C GLN A 24 -12.69 7.42 -22.92
N GLN A 25 -11.53 6.81 -22.74
CA GLN A 25 -11.37 5.79 -21.71
C GLN A 25 -11.65 6.46 -20.36
N ASP A 26 -12.48 5.83 -19.55
CA ASP A 26 -12.69 6.27 -18.19
C ASP A 26 -11.31 6.40 -17.49
N PRO A 27 -11.11 7.43 -16.67
CA PRO A 27 -9.85 7.58 -15.97
C PRO A 27 -9.57 6.32 -15.14
N PRO A 28 -8.31 5.89 -15.02
CA PRO A 28 -7.96 4.71 -14.25
C PRO A 28 -8.42 4.86 -12.81
N ILE A 29 -8.91 3.78 -12.21
CA ILE A 29 -9.18 3.73 -10.78
C ILE A 29 -7.83 3.74 -10.07
N THR A 30 -7.57 4.78 -9.29
CA THR A 30 -6.35 4.93 -8.51
C THR A 30 -6.54 4.29 -7.13
N ILE A 31 -5.72 3.30 -6.83
CA ILE A 31 -5.74 2.57 -5.56
C ILE A 31 -4.37 2.73 -4.90
N ASP A 32 -4.36 3.13 -3.64
CA ASP A 32 -3.19 3.09 -2.78
C ASP A 32 -3.32 1.85 -1.89
N THR A 33 -2.37 0.96 -2.00
CA THR A 33 -2.44 -0.35 -1.34
C THR A 33 -1.95 -0.34 0.10
N HIS A 34 -1.50 0.81 0.63
CA HIS A 34 -1.04 0.89 2.02
C HIS A 34 -1.11 2.33 2.55
N VAL A 35 -2.04 2.55 3.47
CA VAL A 35 -2.22 3.83 4.17
C VAL A 35 -2.43 3.56 5.65
N ASP A 36 -1.49 4.03 6.48
CA ASP A 36 -1.60 3.93 7.92
C ASP A 36 -2.63 4.90 8.52
N ILE A 37 -3.08 4.55 9.70
CA ILE A 37 -3.91 5.41 10.53
C ILE A 37 -3.35 5.45 11.94
N PRO A 38 -3.28 6.62 12.62
CA PRO A 38 -2.86 6.69 14.01
C PRO A 38 -3.89 6.06 14.94
N PHE A 39 -3.51 5.73 16.17
CA PHE A 39 -4.44 5.18 17.18
C PHE A 39 -5.56 6.16 17.56
N SER A 40 -5.31 7.46 17.41
CA SER A 40 -6.31 8.53 17.64
C SER A 40 -7.23 8.80 16.44
N TYR A 41 -7.02 8.09 15.29
CA TYR A 41 -7.83 8.26 14.08
C TYR A 41 -9.32 8.14 14.36
N MET A 42 -10.13 9.15 13.92
CA MET A 42 -11.58 9.22 14.14
C MET A 42 -12.02 9.24 15.61
N HIS A 43 -11.09 9.23 16.57
CA HIS A 43 -11.38 9.39 18.01
C HIS A 43 -11.04 10.81 18.49
N ASP A 44 -9.94 11.38 18.03
CA ASP A 44 -9.60 12.78 18.24
C ASP A 44 -10.18 13.63 17.08
N PRO A 45 -10.93 14.71 17.36
CA PRO A 45 -11.42 15.59 16.31
C PRO A 45 -10.36 16.17 15.37
N LYS A 46 -9.10 16.23 15.81
CA LYS A 46 -7.94 16.64 15.01
C LYS A 46 -7.64 15.64 13.89
N PHE A 47 -7.95 14.36 14.10
CA PHE A 47 -7.73 13.26 13.15
C PHE A 47 -9.05 12.71 12.59
N ASP A 48 -10.07 13.55 12.52
CA ASP A 48 -11.34 13.27 11.82
C ASP A 48 -11.13 13.42 10.31
N ALA A 49 -10.89 12.31 9.63
CA ALA A 49 -10.53 12.27 8.21
C ALA A 49 -11.61 12.81 7.25
N GLY A 50 -12.83 13.05 7.71
CA GLY A 50 -13.84 13.77 6.94
C GLY A 50 -13.57 15.26 6.83
N LYS A 51 -12.63 15.79 7.62
CA LYS A 51 -12.19 17.18 7.66
C LYS A 51 -10.77 17.32 7.10
N ASP A 52 -10.28 18.56 7.00
CA ASP A 52 -8.89 18.81 6.72
C ASP A 52 -8.04 18.52 7.97
N THR A 53 -7.11 17.59 7.86
CA THR A 53 -6.31 17.07 8.98
C THR A 53 -4.83 17.29 8.75
N PRO A 54 -3.97 17.17 9.77
CA PRO A 54 -2.52 17.10 9.58
C PRO A 54 -2.04 15.78 8.96
N LEU A 55 -2.90 14.73 8.88
CA LEU A 55 -2.56 13.45 8.25
C LEU A 55 -2.25 13.61 6.76
N LEU A 56 -1.48 12.70 6.22
CA LEU A 56 -1.16 12.69 4.78
C LEU A 56 -2.37 12.22 3.95
N VAL A 57 -3.30 11.47 4.57
CA VAL A 57 -4.53 11.02 3.93
C VAL A 57 -5.76 11.46 4.75
N ASP A 58 -6.64 12.20 4.11
CA ASP A 58 -8.01 12.47 4.51
C ASP A 58 -8.92 12.50 3.28
N LEU A 59 -10.24 12.46 3.46
CA LEU A 59 -11.17 12.37 2.35
C LEU A 59 -11.03 13.55 1.38
N GLY A 60 -10.76 14.76 1.90
CA GLY A 60 -10.55 15.96 1.08
C GLY A 60 -9.26 15.88 0.24
N LYS A 61 -8.18 15.33 0.80
CA LYS A 61 -6.92 15.12 0.07
C LYS A 61 -7.08 14.04 -1.01
N MET A 62 -7.77 12.92 -0.69
CA MET A 62 -8.07 11.88 -1.68
C MET A 62 -8.87 12.44 -2.86
N GLU A 63 -9.95 13.20 -2.58
CA GLU A 63 -10.78 13.83 -3.62
C GLU A 63 -9.99 14.81 -4.48
N ARG A 64 -9.22 15.71 -3.87
CA ARG A 64 -8.38 16.69 -4.59
C ARG A 64 -7.30 16.02 -5.43
N GLY A 65 -6.66 14.99 -4.90
CA GLY A 65 -5.59 14.24 -5.59
C GLY A 65 -6.10 13.26 -6.63
N GLY A 66 -7.38 12.91 -6.57
CA GLY A 66 -7.97 11.88 -7.43
C GLY A 66 -7.55 10.46 -7.01
N LEU A 67 -7.31 10.22 -5.73
CA LEU A 67 -7.12 8.89 -5.15
C LEU A 67 -8.50 8.28 -4.87
N ASN A 68 -8.86 7.21 -5.57
CA ASN A 68 -10.21 6.66 -5.52
C ASN A 68 -10.41 5.63 -4.41
N ALA A 69 -9.36 4.92 -4.03
CA ALA A 69 -9.41 3.91 -2.99
C ALA A 69 -8.10 3.85 -2.21
N ALA A 70 -8.20 3.50 -0.93
CA ALA A 70 -7.04 3.23 -0.08
C ALA A 70 -7.28 1.97 0.76
N PHE A 71 -6.21 1.21 0.97
CA PHE A 71 -6.16 0.16 1.97
C PHE A 71 -5.80 0.80 3.31
N PHE A 72 -6.77 0.89 4.20
CA PHE A 72 -6.57 1.41 5.55
C PHE A 72 -6.06 0.31 6.44
N VAL A 73 -4.92 0.56 7.07
CA VAL A 73 -4.12 -0.46 7.72
C VAL A 73 -4.47 -0.61 9.21
N VAL A 74 -4.81 -1.82 9.60
CA VAL A 74 -4.88 -2.25 11.00
C VAL A 74 -3.49 -2.76 11.38
N TRP A 75 -2.57 -1.81 11.57
CA TRP A 75 -1.22 -2.06 12.05
C TRP A 75 -1.17 -2.10 13.56
N VAL A 76 -0.34 -3.01 14.10
CA VAL A 76 0.03 -3.04 15.51
C VAL A 76 1.54 -3.21 15.66
N PRO A 77 2.18 -2.55 16.64
CA PRO A 77 3.59 -2.72 16.89
C PRO A 77 3.89 -4.13 17.39
N GLN A 78 5.11 -4.60 17.14
CA GLN A 78 5.58 -5.87 17.66
C GLN A 78 5.87 -5.75 19.15
N HIS A 79 5.22 -6.59 19.94
CA HIS A 79 5.49 -6.78 21.36
C HIS A 79 6.11 -8.16 21.61
N LYS A 80 6.33 -8.51 22.88
CA LYS A 80 6.82 -9.85 23.27
C LYS A 80 5.81 -10.92 22.84
N LEU A 81 6.34 -12.08 22.45
CA LEU A 81 5.54 -13.26 22.09
C LEU A 81 5.07 -13.98 23.38
N ASP A 82 4.26 -13.28 24.18
CA ASP A 82 3.65 -13.79 25.40
C ASP A 82 2.19 -13.32 25.51
N ALA A 83 1.46 -13.87 26.48
CA ALA A 83 0.04 -13.59 26.65
C ALA A 83 -0.27 -12.08 26.82
N ALA A 84 0.59 -11.32 27.47
CA ALA A 84 0.40 -9.88 27.68
C ALA A 84 0.63 -9.11 26.37
N GLY A 85 1.67 -9.45 25.61
CA GLY A 85 1.94 -8.87 24.30
C GLY A 85 0.83 -9.16 23.31
N TYR A 86 0.35 -10.40 23.22
CA TYR A 86 -0.79 -10.75 22.37
C TYR A 86 -2.06 -10.02 22.77
N ALA A 87 -2.39 -9.94 24.06
CA ALA A 87 -3.56 -9.21 24.52
C ALA A 87 -3.50 -7.71 24.16
N LYS A 88 -2.32 -7.10 24.25
CA LYS A 88 -2.11 -5.70 23.85
C LYS A 88 -2.28 -5.52 22.35
N ALA A 89 -1.68 -6.38 21.54
CA ALA A 89 -1.78 -6.32 20.07
C ALA A 89 -3.23 -6.44 19.60
N VAL A 90 -3.98 -7.40 20.18
CA VAL A 90 -5.41 -7.56 19.90
C VAL A 90 -6.18 -6.29 20.23
N ALA A 91 -5.98 -5.70 21.42
CA ALA A 91 -6.68 -4.49 21.83
C ALA A 91 -6.36 -3.29 20.91
N GLN A 92 -5.11 -3.16 20.48
CA GLN A 92 -4.69 -2.13 19.53
C GLN A 92 -5.32 -2.33 18.14
N GLY A 93 -5.38 -3.58 17.66
CA GLY A 93 -6.07 -3.90 16.40
C GLY A 93 -7.56 -3.55 16.46
N GLU A 94 -8.25 -3.91 17.56
CA GLU A 94 -9.66 -3.57 17.78
C GLU A 94 -9.91 -2.04 17.71
N GLN A 95 -9.02 -1.24 18.31
CA GLN A 95 -9.12 0.23 18.27
C GLN A 95 -9.07 0.76 16.83
N LYS A 96 -8.19 0.22 15.97
CA LYS A 96 -8.08 0.63 14.56
C LYS A 96 -9.29 0.18 13.73
N TYR A 97 -9.80 -1.03 13.95
CA TYR A 97 -11.06 -1.45 13.33
C TYR A 97 -12.22 -0.53 13.69
N ASP A 98 -12.33 -0.15 14.95
CA ASP A 98 -13.39 0.78 15.41
C ASP A 98 -13.23 2.16 14.77
N ALA A 99 -12.00 2.64 14.60
CA ALA A 99 -11.71 3.91 13.94
C ALA A 99 -12.14 3.91 12.46
N ILE A 100 -11.81 2.85 11.71
CA ILE A 100 -12.28 2.70 10.32
C ILE A 100 -13.80 2.59 10.27
N GLY A 101 -14.42 1.83 11.18
CA GLY A 101 -15.88 1.75 11.28
C GLY A 101 -16.53 3.11 11.51
N ARG A 102 -15.95 3.98 12.37
CA ARG A 102 -16.42 5.34 12.60
C ARG A 102 -16.33 6.20 11.33
N LEU A 103 -15.23 6.13 10.59
CA LEU A 103 -15.09 6.84 9.30
C LEU A 103 -16.25 6.51 8.36
N LEU A 104 -16.51 5.21 8.16
CA LEU A 104 -17.55 4.72 7.27
C LEU A 104 -18.96 5.11 7.69
N LEU A 105 -19.22 5.13 9.02
CA LEU A 105 -20.52 5.52 9.57
C LEU A 105 -20.76 7.02 9.52
N GLN A 106 -19.71 7.84 9.70
CA GLN A 106 -19.84 9.31 9.72
C GLN A 106 -19.91 9.91 8.32
N TYR A 107 -19.31 9.28 7.32
CA TYR A 107 -19.18 9.84 5.96
C TYR A 107 -19.65 8.88 4.86
N PRO A 108 -20.86 8.26 4.97
CA PRO A 108 -21.35 7.25 4.04
C PRO A 108 -21.60 7.78 2.62
N ASP A 109 -21.73 9.10 2.48
CA ASP A 109 -21.92 9.78 1.19
C ASP A 109 -20.60 10.15 0.50
N ARG A 110 -19.44 9.88 1.14
CA ARG A 110 -18.12 10.17 0.60
C ARG A 110 -17.27 8.92 0.42
N ILE A 111 -17.34 7.97 1.37
CA ILE A 111 -16.51 6.77 1.36
C ILE A 111 -17.33 5.55 1.77
N ARG A 112 -17.07 4.41 1.13
CA ARG A 112 -17.69 3.13 1.45
C ARG A 112 -16.66 2.02 1.58
N LEU A 113 -16.96 1.04 2.43
CA LEU A 113 -16.19 -0.20 2.47
C LEU A 113 -16.31 -0.93 1.13
N ALA A 114 -15.20 -1.46 0.66
CA ALA A 114 -15.16 -2.39 -0.45
C ALA A 114 -14.54 -3.71 0.04
N THR A 115 -15.31 -4.78 0.00
CA THR A 115 -14.87 -6.13 0.37
C THR A 115 -14.71 -7.03 -0.85
N THR A 116 -15.00 -6.49 -2.04
CA THR A 116 -14.73 -7.14 -3.34
C THR A 116 -14.27 -6.10 -4.37
N PRO A 117 -13.53 -6.52 -5.40
CA PRO A 117 -13.16 -5.65 -6.52
C PRO A 117 -14.37 -4.99 -7.18
N GLU A 118 -15.50 -5.71 -7.29
CA GLU A 118 -16.72 -5.22 -7.93
C GLU A 118 -17.38 -4.10 -7.11
N GLN A 119 -17.34 -4.20 -5.77
CA GLN A 119 -17.80 -3.12 -4.88
C GLN A 119 -16.93 -1.87 -5.02
N LEU A 120 -15.60 -2.01 -5.10
CA LEU A 120 -14.69 -0.89 -5.32
C LEU A 120 -15.01 -0.20 -6.66
N VAL A 121 -15.17 -0.96 -7.73
CA VAL A 121 -15.55 -0.42 -9.05
C VAL A 121 -16.93 0.25 -9.00
N ALA A 122 -17.89 -0.31 -8.28
CA ALA A 122 -19.22 0.27 -8.13
C ALA A 122 -19.19 1.58 -7.34
N ASN A 123 -18.41 1.65 -6.25
CA ASN A 123 -18.21 2.87 -5.48
C ASN A 123 -17.60 3.98 -6.36
N HIS A 124 -16.55 3.66 -7.11
CA HIS A 124 -15.93 4.61 -8.05
C HIS A 124 -16.92 5.14 -9.08
N LYS A 125 -17.74 4.27 -9.70
CA LYS A 125 -18.80 4.68 -10.65
C LYS A 125 -19.86 5.55 -10.01
N ALA A 126 -20.11 5.39 -8.71
CA ALA A 126 -21.03 6.22 -7.94
C ALA A 126 -20.38 7.55 -7.47
N GLY A 127 -19.13 7.82 -7.81
CA GLY A 127 -18.38 9.00 -7.39
C GLY A 127 -17.94 8.96 -5.91
N LEU A 128 -17.89 7.77 -5.32
CA LEU A 128 -17.51 7.56 -3.92
C LEU A 128 -16.08 7.04 -3.82
N LEU A 129 -15.40 7.39 -2.75
CA LEU A 129 -14.15 6.78 -2.35
C LEU A 129 -14.39 5.36 -1.81
N SER A 130 -13.36 4.53 -1.84
CA SER A 130 -13.41 3.19 -1.25
C SER A 130 -12.37 3.03 -0.15
N ALA A 131 -12.80 2.46 0.96
CA ALA A 131 -11.91 1.90 1.98
C ALA A 131 -11.83 0.39 1.80
N VAL A 132 -10.62 -0.16 1.84
CA VAL A 132 -10.36 -1.60 2.00
C VAL A 132 -9.62 -1.75 3.33
N ILE A 133 -9.90 -2.79 4.08
CA ILE A 133 -9.23 -3.04 5.36
C ILE A 133 -8.12 -4.07 5.15
N GLU A 134 -6.92 -3.69 5.54
CA GLU A 134 -5.74 -4.54 5.57
C GLU A 134 -5.29 -4.77 7.01
N ILE A 135 -4.90 -5.98 7.34
CA ILE A 135 -4.18 -6.28 8.58
C ILE A 135 -2.70 -6.20 8.29
N GLU A 136 -1.97 -5.35 8.98
CA GLU A 136 -0.52 -5.36 8.95
C GLU A 136 0.05 -5.84 10.29
N ASN A 137 1.03 -6.73 10.19
CA ASN A 137 1.54 -7.51 11.30
C ASN A 137 0.50 -8.52 11.85
N GLY A 138 0.47 -9.72 11.29
CA GLY A 138 -0.41 -10.81 11.73
C GLY A 138 -0.29 -11.16 13.22
N TYR A 139 0.69 -10.59 13.93
CA TYR A 139 0.81 -10.63 15.38
C TYR A 139 -0.47 -10.13 16.09
N SER A 140 -1.24 -9.23 15.45
CA SER A 140 -2.54 -8.75 15.94
C SER A 140 -3.60 -9.85 16.08
N LEU A 141 -3.39 -11.03 15.47
CA LEU A 141 -4.24 -12.19 15.67
C LEU A 141 -4.12 -12.80 17.09
N GLY A 142 -3.08 -12.41 17.85
CA GLY A 142 -2.91 -12.87 19.24
C GLY A 142 -2.72 -14.39 19.36
N HIS A 143 -2.09 -15.03 18.36
CA HIS A 143 -1.90 -16.47 18.25
C HIS A 143 -3.21 -17.29 18.24
N ASP A 144 -4.27 -16.70 17.69
CA ASP A 144 -5.60 -17.33 17.56
C ASP A 144 -6.14 -17.22 16.15
N ILE A 145 -6.21 -18.35 15.42
CA ILE A 145 -6.64 -18.39 14.02
C ILE A 145 -8.09 -17.90 13.82
N HIS A 146 -8.99 -18.05 14.82
CA HIS A 146 -10.37 -17.59 14.72
C HIS A 146 -10.49 -16.07 14.65
N ARG A 147 -9.44 -15.33 15.04
CA ARG A 147 -9.40 -13.88 14.87
C ARG A 147 -9.23 -13.45 13.42
N LEU A 148 -8.66 -14.32 12.57
CA LEU A 148 -8.64 -14.06 11.14
C LEU A 148 -10.06 -14.13 10.55
N ASP A 149 -10.88 -15.11 10.99
CA ASP A 149 -12.29 -15.20 10.60
C ASP A 149 -13.07 -13.95 11.07
N ALA A 150 -12.90 -13.56 12.33
CA ALA A 150 -13.53 -12.35 12.87
C ALA A 150 -13.10 -11.06 12.13
N ALA A 151 -11.85 -10.95 11.74
CA ALA A 151 -11.35 -9.82 10.94
C ALA A 151 -11.98 -9.83 9.53
N PHE A 152 -12.09 -10.99 8.90
CA PHE A 152 -12.77 -11.14 7.61
C PHE A 152 -14.24 -10.72 7.68
N ASP A 153 -14.96 -11.13 8.73
CA ASP A 153 -16.36 -10.75 8.98
C ASP A 153 -16.52 -9.24 9.20
N ARG A 154 -15.49 -8.57 9.74
CA ARG A 154 -15.43 -7.08 9.86
C ARG A 154 -15.05 -6.38 8.56
N GLY A 155 -14.74 -7.11 7.52
CA GLY A 155 -14.45 -6.59 6.19
C GLY A 155 -12.97 -6.53 5.81
N ALA A 156 -12.05 -7.07 6.62
CA ALA A 156 -10.64 -7.20 6.21
C ALA A 156 -10.51 -8.12 4.98
N ARG A 157 -9.66 -7.74 4.04
CA ARG A 157 -9.43 -8.49 2.79
C ARG A 157 -7.96 -8.74 2.50
N SER A 158 -7.08 -8.28 3.37
CA SER A 158 -5.64 -8.51 3.30
C SER A 158 -5.07 -8.85 4.68
N ILE A 159 -4.08 -9.74 4.71
CA ILE A 159 -3.31 -10.10 5.89
C ILE A 159 -1.82 -10.06 5.60
N GLY A 160 -1.11 -9.10 6.22
CA GLY A 160 0.35 -9.01 6.27
C GLY A 160 0.93 -9.93 7.33
N LEU A 161 1.90 -10.75 6.94
CA LEU A 161 2.46 -11.79 7.81
C LEU A 161 3.33 -11.24 8.93
N ALA A 162 4.09 -10.19 8.66
CA ALA A 162 5.05 -9.60 9.60
C ALA A 162 5.08 -8.07 9.47
N HIS A 163 5.76 -7.41 10.41
CA HIS A 163 6.22 -6.02 10.34
C HIS A 163 7.69 -5.95 10.79
N VAL A 164 8.15 -4.87 11.40
CA VAL A 164 9.46 -4.82 12.06
C VAL A 164 9.44 -5.71 13.31
N GLY A 165 10.43 -6.60 13.43
CA GLY A 165 10.48 -7.65 14.44
C GLY A 165 9.87 -8.98 13.97
N ASN A 166 10.50 -10.08 14.37
CA ASN A 166 9.97 -11.42 14.14
C ASN A 166 8.71 -11.63 14.99
N ASN A 167 7.71 -12.27 14.43
CA ASN A 167 6.51 -12.64 15.16
C ASN A 167 6.28 -14.16 15.15
N ASP A 168 5.14 -14.60 15.64
CA ASP A 168 4.74 -16.00 15.71
C ASP A 168 4.21 -16.58 14.38
N LEU A 169 4.17 -15.78 13.30
CA LEU A 169 3.84 -16.25 11.96
C LEU A 169 5.10 -16.44 11.12
N CYS A 170 6.00 -15.43 11.13
CA CYS A 170 7.00 -15.28 10.10
C CYS A 170 8.20 -14.47 10.59
N THR A 171 9.38 -14.78 10.06
CA THR A 171 10.55 -13.91 10.24
C THR A 171 10.41 -12.63 9.42
N SER A 172 10.78 -11.51 10.03
CA SER A 172 10.77 -10.18 9.44
C SER A 172 12.03 -9.92 8.62
N SER A 173 11.91 -9.11 7.57
CA SER A 173 13.05 -8.54 6.85
C SER A 173 13.88 -7.57 7.71
N LEU A 174 13.27 -7.04 8.78
CA LEU A 174 13.90 -6.18 9.79
C LEU A 174 13.66 -6.77 11.18
N PRO A 175 14.46 -7.77 11.62
CA PRO A 175 14.34 -8.32 12.96
C PRO A 175 14.69 -7.27 14.02
N ASP A 176 14.06 -7.34 15.18
CA ASP A 176 14.30 -6.42 16.29
C ASP A 176 15.56 -6.84 17.07
N THR A 177 16.71 -6.48 16.53
CA THR A 177 18.00 -6.82 17.12
C THR A 177 18.24 -6.15 18.49
N LYS A 178 17.51 -5.08 18.81
CA LYS A 178 17.62 -4.40 20.11
C LYS A 178 17.01 -5.21 21.24
N HIS A 179 16.00 -6.03 20.94
CA HIS A 179 15.36 -6.93 21.89
C HIS A 179 15.89 -8.37 21.84
N GLY A 180 17.05 -8.56 21.19
CA GLY A 180 17.77 -9.83 21.20
C GLY A 180 17.44 -10.76 20.03
N GLU A 181 16.69 -10.31 19.05
CA GLU A 181 16.48 -11.07 17.83
C GLU A 181 17.76 -11.11 16.98
N PRO A 182 18.08 -12.23 16.34
CA PRO A 182 19.24 -12.30 15.47
C PRO A 182 19.08 -11.41 14.24
N ALA A 183 20.17 -10.82 13.75
CA ALA A 183 20.16 -10.09 12.49
C ALA A 183 19.78 -11.03 11.34
N MET A 184 19.12 -10.49 10.31
CA MET A 184 18.57 -11.27 9.20
C MET A 184 19.57 -12.18 8.49
N ASN A 185 20.84 -11.77 8.37
CA ASN A 185 21.92 -12.54 7.74
C ASN A 185 22.66 -13.47 8.72
N SER A 186 22.26 -13.53 9.98
CA SER A 186 22.68 -14.53 10.93
C SER A 186 21.79 -15.77 10.79
N THR A 187 22.16 -16.88 11.39
CA THR A 187 21.43 -18.17 11.32
C THR A 187 19.96 -18.13 11.77
N GLY A 188 19.37 -16.94 11.88
CA GLY A 188 18.05 -16.68 12.46
C GLY A 188 16.88 -16.50 11.49
N ASP A 189 17.10 -16.51 10.16
CA ASP A 189 15.99 -16.52 9.21
C ASP A 189 15.44 -17.95 9.11
N THR A 190 14.47 -18.26 9.96
CA THR A 190 13.80 -19.57 10.00
C THR A 190 12.59 -19.64 9.09
N GLY A 191 12.25 -18.54 8.38
CA GLY A 191 11.08 -18.47 7.51
C GLY A 191 9.76 -18.41 8.28
N MET A 192 8.88 -19.37 8.06
CA MET A 192 7.51 -19.36 8.56
C MET A 192 7.30 -20.43 9.64
N SER A 193 6.50 -20.11 10.65
CA SER A 193 6.05 -21.03 11.69
C SER A 193 4.88 -21.91 11.22
N ASP A 194 4.52 -22.92 12.02
CA ASP A 194 3.32 -23.71 11.77
C ASP A 194 2.03 -22.86 11.87
N PHE A 195 2.01 -21.86 12.77
CA PHE A 195 0.90 -20.93 12.87
C PHE A 195 0.80 -20.04 11.62
N GLY A 196 1.91 -19.53 11.12
CA GLY A 196 1.96 -18.78 9.86
C GLY A 196 1.45 -19.60 8.67
N ARG A 197 1.83 -20.88 8.59
CA ARG A 197 1.30 -21.81 7.57
C ARG A 197 -0.21 -21.99 7.67
N ALA A 198 -0.74 -22.12 8.88
CA ALA A 198 -2.17 -22.21 9.12
C ALA A 198 -2.90 -20.92 8.72
N VAL A 199 -2.32 -19.75 9.00
CA VAL A 199 -2.85 -18.42 8.61
C VAL A 199 -2.94 -18.30 7.09
N ILE A 200 -1.89 -18.65 6.33
CA ILE A 200 -1.93 -18.61 4.85
C ILE A 200 -3.04 -19.53 4.32
N LYS A 201 -3.09 -20.77 4.82
CA LYS A 201 -4.13 -21.71 4.41
C LYS A 201 -5.53 -21.14 4.67
N ARG A 202 -5.75 -20.55 5.85
CA ARG A 202 -7.06 -19.99 6.19
C ARG A 202 -7.37 -18.73 5.36
N ALA A 203 -6.39 -17.86 5.12
CA ALA A 203 -6.55 -16.70 4.25
C ALA A 203 -6.97 -17.09 2.83
N ASN A 204 -6.36 -18.13 2.25
CA ASN A 204 -6.76 -18.65 0.95
C ASN A 204 -8.21 -19.18 0.96
N GLN A 205 -8.62 -19.93 1.99
CA GLN A 205 -10.00 -20.40 2.13
C GLN A 205 -11.02 -19.25 2.21
N LEU A 206 -10.66 -18.18 2.90
CA LEU A 206 -11.49 -16.98 3.03
C LEU A 206 -11.47 -16.06 1.78
N GLY A 207 -10.56 -16.28 0.85
CA GLY A 207 -10.35 -15.37 -0.28
C GLY A 207 -9.72 -14.03 0.13
N MET A 208 -8.85 -14.06 1.14
CA MET A 208 -8.06 -12.89 1.57
C MET A 208 -6.73 -12.84 0.83
N LEU A 209 -6.30 -11.64 0.48
CA LEU A 209 -4.97 -11.37 -0.04
C LEU A 209 -3.92 -11.69 1.03
N VAL A 210 -2.90 -12.46 0.68
CA VAL A 210 -1.73 -12.71 1.54
C VAL A 210 -0.66 -11.72 1.17
N ASP A 211 -0.38 -10.76 2.07
CA ASP A 211 0.68 -9.76 1.90
C ASP A 211 1.99 -10.26 2.47
N VAL A 212 3.04 -10.21 1.64
CA VAL A 212 4.40 -10.61 2.00
C VAL A 212 5.33 -9.43 2.25
N SER A 213 4.83 -8.20 2.23
CA SER A 213 5.61 -7.03 2.65
C SER A 213 6.13 -7.23 4.07
N HIS A 214 7.27 -6.66 4.41
CA HIS A 214 8.00 -6.87 5.67
C HIS A 214 8.55 -8.27 5.95
N SER A 215 8.09 -9.29 5.23
CA SER A 215 8.57 -10.67 5.43
C SER A 215 10.01 -10.84 4.99
N SER A 216 10.77 -11.71 5.68
CA SER A 216 12.10 -12.11 5.22
C SER A 216 12.04 -12.84 3.89
N ASP A 217 13.16 -12.87 3.17
CA ASP A 217 13.25 -13.59 1.89
C ASP A 217 12.85 -15.06 2.01
N ALA A 218 13.19 -15.73 3.14
CA ALA A 218 12.80 -17.13 3.38
C ALA A 218 11.30 -17.25 3.60
N CYS A 219 10.69 -16.35 4.37
CA CYS A 219 9.25 -16.33 4.58
C CYS A 219 8.49 -16.08 3.27
N VAL A 220 8.93 -15.13 2.43
CA VAL A 220 8.32 -14.87 1.12
C VAL A 220 8.36 -16.13 0.24
N ARG A 221 9.52 -16.82 0.17
CA ARG A 221 9.64 -18.07 -0.61
C ARG A 221 8.70 -19.16 -0.11
N GLU A 222 8.54 -19.26 1.20
CA GLU A 222 7.66 -20.25 1.78
C GLU A 222 6.18 -19.88 1.54
N ALA A 223 5.80 -18.62 1.66
CA ALA A 223 4.45 -18.12 1.32
C ALA A 223 4.09 -18.42 -0.13
N LEU A 224 5.01 -18.15 -1.08
CA LEU A 224 4.83 -18.46 -2.50
C LEU A 224 4.63 -19.95 -2.77
N LYS A 225 5.29 -20.81 -2.00
CA LYS A 225 5.16 -22.27 -2.13
C LYS A 225 3.85 -22.78 -1.55
N LEU A 226 3.39 -22.23 -0.43
CA LEU A 226 2.25 -22.71 0.34
C LEU A 226 0.91 -22.15 -0.16
N SER A 227 0.89 -20.88 -0.56
CA SER A 227 -0.35 -20.25 -1.02
C SER A 227 -0.88 -20.95 -2.27
N THR A 228 -2.15 -21.30 -2.27
CA THR A 228 -2.86 -21.84 -3.45
C THR A 228 -3.29 -20.72 -4.40
N ALA A 229 -3.42 -19.49 -3.90
CA ALA A 229 -3.75 -18.28 -4.65
C ALA A 229 -2.51 -17.40 -4.88
N PRO A 230 -2.57 -16.42 -5.81
CA PRO A 230 -1.55 -15.39 -5.93
C PRO A 230 -1.31 -14.66 -4.60
N VAL A 231 -0.05 -14.31 -4.32
CA VAL A 231 0.31 -13.43 -3.20
C VAL A 231 0.62 -12.04 -3.71
N TYR A 232 0.60 -11.04 -2.83
CA TYR A 232 1.04 -9.70 -3.20
C TYR A 232 2.01 -9.14 -2.16
N ALA A 233 2.73 -8.09 -2.53
CA ALA A 233 3.47 -7.25 -1.61
C ALA A 233 2.83 -5.86 -1.66
N SER A 234 2.11 -5.49 -0.59
CA SER A 234 1.31 -4.26 -0.53
C SER A 234 2.15 -2.99 -0.64
N HIS A 235 3.42 -3.03 -0.16
CA HIS A 235 4.34 -1.90 -0.17
C HIS A 235 5.80 -2.36 -0.05
N SER A 236 6.48 -2.56 -1.18
CA SER A 236 7.87 -2.99 -1.23
C SER A 236 8.65 -2.29 -2.34
N GLY A 237 9.98 -2.21 -2.20
CA GLY A 237 10.85 -1.65 -3.22
C GLY A 237 11.65 -2.71 -3.97
N ALA A 238 12.54 -2.29 -4.87
CA ALA A 238 13.45 -3.15 -5.61
C ALA A 238 14.86 -3.10 -4.99
N ARG A 239 15.37 -4.23 -4.49
CA ARG A 239 16.68 -4.32 -3.82
C ARG A 239 17.83 -4.01 -4.78
N ALA A 240 17.68 -4.30 -6.06
CA ALA A 240 18.68 -3.97 -7.06
C ALA A 240 18.81 -2.47 -7.34
N VAL A 241 17.80 -1.66 -7.00
CA VAL A 241 17.88 -0.18 -7.08
C VAL A 241 18.47 0.39 -5.80
N LEU A 242 18.00 -0.07 -4.64
CA LEU A 242 18.58 0.25 -3.34
C LEU A 242 18.68 -1.03 -2.51
N ASP A 243 19.92 -1.41 -2.13
CA ASP A 243 20.18 -2.56 -1.28
C ASP A 243 19.73 -2.27 0.16
N HIS A 244 18.45 -2.57 0.38
CA HIS A 244 17.78 -2.44 1.68
C HIS A 244 16.99 -3.72 1.97
N PRO A 245 17.00 -4.27 3.20
CA PRO A 245 16.32 -5.52 3.54
C PRO A 245 14.82 -5.54 3.23
N ARG A 246 14.14 -4.37 3.31
CA ARG A 246 12.71 -4.22 3.00
C ARG A 246 12.41 -4.29 1.51
N ASN A 247 13.41 -4.11 0.65
CA ASN A 247 13.27 -4.20 -0.79
C ASN A 247 13.42 -5.66 -1.23
N LEU A 248 12.60 -6.09 -2.19
CA LEU A 248 12.61 -7.44 -2.72
C LEU A 248 13.75 -7.64 -3.75
N PRO A 249 14.49 -8.74 -3.69
CA PRO A 249 15.46 -9.08 -4.71
C PRO A 249 14.76 -9.52 -6.00
N ASP A 250 15.45 -9.43 -7.14
CA ASP A 250 14.91 -9.68 -8.48
C ASP A 250 14.30 -11.08 -8.65
N ASP A 251 14.84 -12.08 -7.98
CA ASP A 251 14.32 -13.43 -8.06
C ASP A 251 12.96 -13.57 -7.33
N LEU A 252 12.75 -12.84 -6.24
CA LEU A 252 11.45 -12.79 -5.56
C LEU A 252 10.43 -11.94 -6.33
N LEU A 253 10.85 -10.83 -6.97
CA LEU A 253 9.99 -10.07 -7.87
C LEU A 253 9.46 -10.98 -9.01
N ARG A 254 10.34 -11.79 -9.63
CA ARG A 254 9.92 -12.78 -10.65
C ARG A 254 9.02 -13.86 -10.06
N ALA A 255 9.37 -14.41 -8.91
CA ALA A 255 8.61 -15.51 -8.31
C ALA A 255 7.17 -15.08 -7.92
N ILE A 256 6.98 -13.84 -7.44
CA ILE A 256 5.66 -13.27 -7.19
C ILE A 256 4.89 -13.11 -8.51
N ALA A 257 5.53 -12.62 -9.57
CA ALA A 257 4.93 -12.47 -10.88
C ALA A 257 4.56 -13.84 -11.49
N ASP A 258 5.45 -14.84 -11.44
CA ASP A 258 5.22 -16.20 -11.93
C ASP A 258 4.04 -16.88 -11.20
N LYS A 259 3.79 -16.50 -9.94
CA LYS A 259 2.64 -16.94 -9.15
C LYS A 259 1.34 -16.18 -9.51
N GLY A 260 1.40 -15.22 -10.44
CA GLY A 260 0.26 -14.36 -10.82
C GLY A 260 0.06 -13.16 -9.90
N GLY A 261 0.95 -12.92 -8.94
CA GLY A 261 0.84 -11.87 -7.93
C GLY A 261 1.15 -10.46 -8.44
N VAL A 262 1.23 -9.52 -7.51
CA VAL A 262 1.60 -8.12 -7.76
C VAL A 262 2.52 -7.62 -6.64
N VAL A 263 3.44 -6.74 -6.99
CA VAL A 263 4.29 -6.01 -6.04
C VAL A 263 4.00 -4.52 -6.20
N ASP A 264 3.42 -3.92 -5.16
CA ASP A 264 3.12 -2.50 -5.16
C ASP A 264 4.36 -1.74 -4.68
N ALA A 265 4.93 -0.93 -5.59
CA ALA A 265 6.11 -0.13 -5.32
C ALA A 265 5.80 0.89 -4.23
N VAL A 266 6.65 0.99 -3.20
CA VAL A 266 6.42 1.86 -2.06
C VAL A 266 7.15 3.19 -2.20
N ALA A 267 6.44 4.29 -1.89
CA ALA A 267 7.02 5.64 -1.87
C ALA A 267 7.58 6.01 -0.47
N TYR A 268 8.31 5.08 0.14
CA TYR A 268 8.95 5.29 1.45
C TYR A 268 10.39 5.75 1.27
N LYS A 269 10.72 6.90 1.84
CA LYS A 269 11.99 7.61 1.60
C LYS A 269 13.25 6.75 1.82
N GLU A 270 13.28 5.93 2.88
CA GLU A 270 14.45 5.12 3.25
C GLU A 270 14.61 3.88 2.36
N PHE A 271 13.53 3.43 1.71
CA PHE A 271 13.58 2.30 0.78
C PHE A 271 13.88 2.73 -0.66
N LEU A 272 13.81 4.05 -0.92
CA LEU A 272 14.10 4.66 -2.21
C LEU A 272 15.51 5.26 -2.29
N LYS A 273 16.01 5.82 -1.15
CA LYS A 273 17.28 6.52 -1.13
C LYS A 273 17.93 6.43 0.24
N HIS A 274 19.17 5.94 0.27
CA HIS A 274 19.98 5.92 1.48
C HIS A 274 20.65 7.30 1.71
N ASP A 275 20.40 7.90 2.87
CA ASP A 275 21.06 9.13 3.32
C ASP A 275 21.47 8.99 4.80
N PRO A 276 22.70 8.52 5.08
CA PRO A 276 23.16 8.32 6.46
C PRO A 276 23.16 9.59 7.30
N GLY A 277 23.31 10.75 6.66
CA GLY A 277 23.26 12.05 7.33
C GLY A 277 21.85 12.37 7.82
N ARG A 278 20.86 12.05 7.02
CA ARG A 278 19.45 12.18 7.35
C ARG A 278 19.05 11.22 8.48
N GLU A 279 19.39 9.94 8.35
CA GLU A 279 19.09 8.92 9.35
C GLU A 279 19.69 9.26 10.73
N ALA A 280 20.93 9.72 10.75
CA ALA A 280 21.57 10.18 11.98
C ALA A 280 20.87 11.40 12.60
N ALA A 281 20.39 12.34 11.76
CA ALA A 281 19.68 13.54 12.20
C ALA A 281 18.29 13.19 12.75
N GLU A 282 17.55 12.29 12.09
CA GLU A 282 16.25 11.78 12.53
C GLU A 282 16.36 11.06 13.88
N LYS A 283 17.33 10.16 14.02
CA LYS A 283 17.58 9.46 15.29
C LYS A 283 17.95 10.42 16.42
N LYS A 284 18.73 11.47 16.11
CA LYS A 284 19.04 12.52 17.08
C LYS A 284 17.80 13.29 17.51
N LEU A 285 16.89 13.57 16.59
CA LEU A 285 15.59 14.23 16.86
C LEU A 285 14.74 13.33 17.77
N GLN A 286 14.56 12.06 17.43
CA GLN A 286 13.83 11.07 18.24
C GLN A 286 14.36 11.02 19.67
N ASN A 287 15.68 10.90 19.84
CA ASN A 287 16.31 10.88 21.15
C ASN A 287 16.09 12.19 21.93
N ALA A 288 16.09 13.34 21.24
CA ALA A 288 15.84 14.63 21.87
C ALA A 288 14.40 14.76 22.37
N ILE A 289 13.43 14.29 21.60
CA ILE A 289 12.00 14.27 21.96
C ILE A 289 11.78 13.36 23.16
N ALA A 290 12.28 12.13 23.13
CA ALA A 290 12.19 11.20 24.26
C ALA A 290 12.78 11.79 25.54
N LYS A 291 14.00 12.36 25.46
CA LYS A 291 14.66 13.01 26.59
C LYS A 291 13.85 14.19 27.16
N GLN A 292 13.27 15.02 26.30
CA GLN A 292 12.45 16.17 26.73
C GLN A 292 11.23 15.72 27.55
N ARG A 293 10.73 14.52 27.28
CA ARG A 293 9.58 13.91 27.98
C ARG A 293 9.96 13.04 29.17
N GLY A 294 11.26 12.92 29.47
CA GLY A 294 11.75 12.05 30.54
C GLY A 294 11.68 10.56 30.22
N GLU A 295 11.58 10.21 28.95
CA GLU A 295 11.50 8.84 28.47
C GLU A 295 12.89 8.33 28.06
N LYS A 296 13.09 7.02 28.13
CA LYS A 296 14.37 6.39 27.77
C LYS A 296 14.57 6.31 26.27
N GLU A 297 13.50 6.07 25.53
CA GLU A 297 13.49 5.87 24.08
C GLU A 297 12.26 6.56 23.47
N TYR A 298 12.38 6.91 22.16
CA TYR A 298 11.27 7.39 21.37
C TYR A 298 10.30 6.23 21.13
N ASP A 299 9.01 6.49 21.36
CA ASP A 299 7.94 5.52 21.20
C ASP A 299 7.02 6.01 20.07
N SER A 300 7.14 5.39 18.89
CA SER A 300 6.35 5.75 17.71
C SER A 300 4.84 5.50 17.88
N ASP A 301 4.43 4.70 18.88
CA ASP A 301 3.02 4.40 19.16
C ASP A 301 2.29 5.59 19.82
N LYS A 302 3.03 6.64 20.18
CA LYS A 302 2.47 7.80 20.86
C LYS A 302 2.19 8.95 19.89
N ASP A 303 0.93 9.14 19.54
CA ASP A 303 0.50 10.22 18.64
C ASP A 303 0.86 11.63 19.11
N ASP A 304 1.06 11.83 20.43
CA ASP A 304 1.43 13.12 21.00
C ASP A 304 2.88 13.56 20.70
N TYR A 305 3.70 12.68 20.09
CA TYR A 305 5.02 13.02 19.53
C TYR A 305 4.92 13.70 18.15
N LEU A 306 3.84 13.50 17.42
CA LEU A 306 3.70 13.94 16.03
C LEU A 306 4.05 15.43 15.83
N PRO A 307 3.54 16.40 16.64
CA PRO A 307 3.85 17.81 16.40
C PRO A 307 5.34 18.16 16.53
N ALA A 308 6.05 17.52 17.48
CA ALA A 308 7.48 17.76 17.68
C ALA A 308 8.32 17.07 16.60
N MET A 309 7.90 15.89 16.15
CA MET A 309 8.50 15.19 15.02
C MET A 309 8.34 16.02 13.74
N ASP A 310 7.14 16.47 13.40
CA ASP A 310 6.87 17.25 12.20
C ASP A 310 7.74 18.51 12.12
N ALA A 311 7.81 19.26 13.23
CA ALA A 311 8.64 20.46 13.30
C ALA A 311 10.14 20.15 13.11
N GLY A 312 10.64 19.10 13.77
CA GLY A 312 12.03 18.68 13.67
C GLY A 312 12.38 18.12 12.28
N MET A 313 11.48 17.34 11.70
CA MET A 313 11.64 16.77 10.36
C MET A 313 11.67 17.86 9.28
N ALA A 314 10.87 18.92 9.43
CA ALA A 314 10.92 20.08 8.52
C ALA A 314 12.30 20.75 8.50
N GLU A 315 12.99 20.85 9.65
CA GLU A 315 14.36 21.37 9.70
C GLU A 315 15.39 20.39 9.11
N ILE A 316 15.24 19.10 9.37
CA ILE A 316 16.10 18.05 8.80
C ILE A 316 16.00 18.08 7.27
N GLN A 317 14.80 18.19 6.72
CA GLN A 317 14.54 18.19 5.29
C GLN A 317 15.21 19.32 4.53
N LYS A 318 15.43 20.50 5.16
CA LYS A 318 16.19 21.62 4.56
C LYS A 318 17.63 21.24 4.23
N LYS A 319 18.23 20.37 5.06
CA LYS A 319 19.62 19.93 4.90
C LYS A 319 19.76 18.61 4.15
N TYR A 320 18.84 17.73 4.36
CA TYR A 320 18.80 16.37 3.81
C TYR A 320 17.47 16.18 3.08
N PRO A 321 17.40 16.46 1.76
CA PRO A 321 16.17 16.35 1.00
C PRO A 321 15.62 14.93 0.99
N LEU A 322 14.31 14.81 1.01
CA LEU A 322 13.62 13.52 0.83
C LEU A 322 13.97 12.88 -0.53
N ALA A 323 13.72 11.58 -0.64
CA ALA A 323 13.59 10.93 -1.93
C ALA A 323 12.54 11.67 -2.80
N THR A 324 12.67 11.54 -4.08
CA THR A 324 11.86 12.24 -5.08
C THR A 324 10.98 11.28 -5.87
N LEU A 325 10.02 11.82 -6.62
CA LEU A 325 9.29 11.03 -7.61
C LEU A 325 10.21 10.37 -8.65
N ASP A 326 11.34 10.98 -9.00
CA ASP A 326 12.28 10.35 -9.94
C ASP A 326 12.95 9.12 -9.31
N ASP A 327 13.35 9.17 -8.03
CA ASP A 327 13.85 8.00 -7.28
C ASP A 327 12.77 6.88 -7.23
N TYR A 328 11.51 7.25 -7.00
CA TYR A 328 10.40 6.31 -6.97
C TYR A 328 10.14 5.65 -8.34
N MET A 329 10.19 6.44 -9.42
CA MET A 329 10.04 5.93 -10.78
C MET A 329 11.13 4.94 -11.16
N ASP A 330 12.35 5.10 -10.65
CA ASP A 330 13.45 4.16 -10.91
C ASP A 330 13.13 2.77 -10.34
N HIS A 331 12.52 2.69 -9.14
CA HIS A 331 12.03 1.44 -8.57
C HIS A 331 10.91 0.83 -9.42
N ILE A 332 9.89 1.60 -9.81
CA ILE A 332 8.79 1.11 -10.65
C ILE A 332 9.31 0.57 -11.98
N GLN A 333 10.20 1.32 -12.66
CA GLN A 333 10.76 0.88 -13.95
C GLN A 333 11.58 -0.41 -13.82
N HIS A 334 12.38 -0.54 -12.74
CA HIS A 334 13.12 -1.77 -12.48
C HIS A 334 12.18 -2.94 -12.22
N MET A 335 11.17 -2.75 -11.36
CA MET A 335 10.19 -3.80 -11.05
C MET A 335 9.42 -4.23 -12.29
N VAL A 336 8.98 -3.29 -13.14
CA VAL A 336 8.33 -3.60 -14.42
C VAL A 336 9.27 -4.36 -15.38
N LYS A 337 10.54 -4.00 -15.41
CA LYS A 337 11.55 -4.73 -16.21
C LYS A 337 11.72 -6.17 -15.76
N ILE A 338 11.63 -6.44 -14.45
CA ILE A 338 11.90 -7.76 -13.87
C ILE A 338 10.64 -8.64 -13.82
N ALA A 339 9.53 -8.09 -13.36
CA ALA A 339 8.27 -8.80 -13.13
C ALA A 339 7.27 -8.68 -14.28
N GLY A 340 7.42 -7.67 -15.14
CA GLY A 340 6.44 -7.31 -16.17
C GLY A 340 5.39 -6.31 -15.67
N ILE A 341 4.80 -5.59 -16.62
CA ILE A 341 3.82 -4.50 -16.36
C ILE A 341 2.54 -4.98 -15.65
N ASP A 342 2.21 -6.26 -15.78
CA ASP A 342 1.01 -6.86 -15.21
C ASP A 342 1.17 -7.24 -13.73
N HIS A 343 2.37 -7.03 -13.14
CA HIS A 343 2.75 -7.51 -11.81
C HIS A 343 3.31 -6.41 -10.90
N VAL A 344 3.12 -5.15 -11.27
CA VAL A 344 3.58 -3.99 -10.47
C VAL A 344 2.41 -3.06 -10.19
N GLY A 345 2.39 -2.48 -8.98
CA GLY A 345 1.41 -1.52 -8.55
C GLY A 345 2.05 -0.35 -7.79
N ILE A 346 1.24 0.40 -7.06
CA ILE A 346 1.59 1.66 -6.42
C ILE A 346 1.11 1.68 -4.97
N ALA A 347 2.02 2.05 -4.05
CA ALA A 347 1.74 2.24 -2.64
C ALA A 347 2.44 3.51 -2.14
N SER A 348 1.81 4.22 -1.23
CA SER A 348 2.38 5.44 -0.64
C SER A 348 3.09 5.21 0.67
N ASP A 349 2.57 4.33 1.51
CA ASP A 349 2.92 4.22 2.94
C ASP A 349 2.64 5.54 3.69
N PHE A 350 1.61 6.28 3.28
CA PHE A 350 1.22 7.52 3.93
C PHE A 350 0.80 7.27 5.38
N ASP A 351 1.18 8.19 6.24
CA ASP A 351 1.00 8.15 7.70
C ASP A 351 1.76 6.99 8.40
N GLY A 352 2.41 6.06 7.66
CA GLY A 352 3.34 5.04 8.16
C GLY A 352 4.82 5.42 8.00
N GLY A 353 5.09 6.50 7.28
CA GLY A 353 6.44 7.02 7.04
C GLY A 353 6.70 7.38 5.58
N GLY A 354 5.75 7.15 4.71
CA GLY A 354 5.72 7.59 3.33
C GLY A 354 5.65 9.11 3.19
N GLY A 355 5.56 9.55 1.97
CA GLY A 355 5.63 10.98 1.62
C GLY A 355 7.02 11.37 1.14
N ILE A 356 7.11 11.63 -0.16
CA ILE A 356 8.35 11.99 -0.87
C ILE A 356 8.18 13.33 -1.58
N THR A 357 9.28 13.92 -2.04
CA THR A 357 9.22 15.16 -2.82
C THR A 357 8.44 14.93 -4.12
N GLY A 358 7.33 15.62 -4.28
CA GLY A 358 6.41 15.53 -5.41
C GLY A 358 5.22 14.60 -5.20
N TRP A 359 5.21 13.83 -4.11
CA TRP A 359 4.04 13.09 -3.62
C TRP A 359 4.08 13.08 -2.09
N ALA A 360 3.85 14.26 -1.50
CA ALA A 360 3.96 14.47 -0.06
C ALA A 360 2.70 14.05 0.71
N ASN A 361 1.55 13.96 0.05
CA ASN A 361 0.28 13.51 0.62
C ASN A 361 -0.71 13.16 -0.50
N ALA A 362 -1.87 12.60 -0.15
CA ALA A 362 -2.86 12.12 -1.11
C ALA A 362 -3.37 13.20 -2.09
N SER A 363 -3.30 14.50 -1.75
CA SER A 363 -3.72 15.56 -2.70
C SER A 363 -2.79 15.72 -3.90
N GLU A 364 -1.59 15.16 -3.85
CA GLU A 364 -0.58 15.19 -4.92
C GLU A 364 -0.54 13.92 -5.78
N THR A 365 -1.46 12.98 -5.60
CA THR A 365 -1.51 11.68 -6.31
C THR A 365 -1.43 11.81 -7.84
N ARG A 366 -1.99 12.88 -8.41
CA ARG A 366 -1.88 13.15 -9.86
C ARG A 366 -0.44 13.36 -10.35
N ASN A 367 0.48 13.76 -9.47
CA ASN A 367 1.88 13.94 -9.83
C ASN A 367 2.55 12.60 -10.17
N VAL A 368 2.15 11.52 -9.50
CA VAL A 368 2.63 10.15 -9.82
C VAL A 368 2.21 9.77 -11.24
N THR A 369 0.94 10.01 -11.60
CA THR A 369 0.45 9.78 -12.96
C THR A 369 1.22 10.60 -14.00
N ALA A 370 1.52 11.87 -13.70
CA ALA A 370 2.32 12.71 -14.58
C ALA A 370 3.76 12.21 -14.71
N ALA A 371 4.36 11.73 -13.61
CA ALA A 371 5.71 11.15 -13.61
C ALA A 371 5.77 9.85 -14.43
N LEU A 372 4.77 8.97 -14.32
CA LEU A 372 4.67 7.75 -15.14
C LEU A 372 4.61 8.10 -16.64
N ARG A 373 3.78 9.07 -17.04
CA ARG A 373 3.74 9.57 -18.43
C ARG A 373 5.10 10.10 -18.89
N LYS A 374 5.77 10.90 -18.07
CA LYS A 374 7.12 11.42 -18.34
C LYS A 374 8.14 10.30 -18.54
N ARG A 375 7.98 9.16 -17.85
CA ARG A 375 8.82 7.96 -17.99
C ARG A 375 8.42 7.06 -19.17
N GLY A 376 7.40 7.44 -19.96
CA GLY A 376 6.99 6.77 -21.19
C GLY A 376 5.97 5.63 -21.01
N PHE A 377 5.35 5.49 -19.85
CA PHE A 377 4.26 4.54 -19.67
C PHE A 377 3.02 4.98 -20.44
N SER A 378 2.38 4.05 -21.14
CA SER A 378 1.11 4.30 -21.83
C SER A 378 -0.05 4.47 -20.82
N GLU A 379 -1.16 5.06 -21.24
CA GLU A 379 -2.35 5.15 -20.38
C GLU A 379 -2.85 3.77 -19.93
N ALA A 380 -2.71 2.76 -20.80
CA ALA A 380 -3.04 1.37 -20.44
C ALA A 380 -2.10 0.81 -19.36
N ASP A 381 -0.80 1.10 -19.43
CA ASP A 381 0.16 0.70 -18.39
C ASP A 381 -0.11 1.43 -17.08
N ILE A 382 -0.42 2.73 -17.16
CA ILE A 382 -0.77 3.55 -15.99
C ILE A 382 -2.03 3.02 -15.30
N ALA A 383 -3.03 2.60 -16.07
CA ALA A 383 -4.24 1.99 -15.52
C ALA A 383 -3.96 0.65 -14.82
N LYS A 384 -3.02 -0.15 -15.34
CA LYS A 384 -2.55 -1.38 -14.69
C LYS A 384 -1.85 -1.09 -13.37
N LEU A 385 -0.87 -0.16 -13.38
CA LEU A 385 -0.09 0.22 -12.21
C LEU A 385 -0.96 0.78 -11.08
N TRP A 386 -1.94 1.64 -11.39
CA TRP A 386 -2.78 2.28 -10.38
C TRP A 386 -3.79 1.37 -9.68
N GLY A 387 -4.21 0.30 -10.30
CA GLY A 387 -5.18 -0.58 -9.64
C GLY A 387 -5.59 -1.78 -10.48
N GLY A 388 -5.39 -1.75 -11.81
CA GLY A 388 -5.79 -2.84 -12.70
C GLY A 388 -5.18 -4.18 -12.29
N ASN A 389 -3.89 -4.19 -11.95
CA ASN A 389 -3.15 -5.38 -11.54
C ASN A 389 -3.63 -5.91 -10.19
N LEU A 390 -3.79 -5.04 -9.19
CA LEU A 390 -4.31 -5.41 -7.89
C LEU A 390 -5.73 -5.99 -7.98
N LEU A 391 -6.63 -5.32 -8.72
CA LEU A 391 -8.00 -5.80 -8.91
C LEU A 391 -8.05 -7.15 -9.60
N ARG A 392 -7.12 -7.44 -10.53
CA ARG A 392 -6.96 -8.78 -11.13
C ARG A 392 -6.60 -9.80 -10.06
N VAL A 393 -5.54 -9.54 -9.30
CA VAL A 393 -5.06 -10.44 -8.22
C VAL A 393 -6.17 -10.69 -7.21
N TRP A 394 -6.84 -9.66 -6.75
CA TRP A 394 -7.91 -9.78 -5.76
C TRP A 394 -9.10 -10.62 -6.29
N ARG A 395 -9.46 -10.49 -7.59
CA ARG A 395 -10.47 -11.38 -8.22
C ARG A 395 -10.02 -12.83 -8.26
N GLU A 396 -8.75 -13.07 -8.57
CA GLU A 396 -8.20 -14.43 -8.61
C GLU A 396 -8.23 -15.08 -7.22
N VAL A 397 -7.78 -14.36 -6.20
CA VAL A 397 -7.84 -14.80 -4.80
C VAL A 397 -9.27 -15.08 -4.35
N GLY A 398 -10.24 -14.24 -4.70
CA GLY A 398 -11.64 -14.43 -4.35
C GLY A 398 -12.32 -15.61 -5.08
N ARG A 399 -11.82 -16.01 -6.26
CA ARG A 399 -12.34 -17.20 -6.98
C ARG A 399 -11.89 -18.52 -6.38
N ASP A 400 -10.70 -18.50 -5.78
CA ASP A 400 -10.10 -19.70 -5.17
C ASP A 400 -10.58 -19.94 -3.74
N ALA A 401 -11.45 -19.05 -3.21
CA ALA A 401 -12.06 -19.21 -1.89
C ALA A 401 -12.95 -20.44 -1.84
N GLU A 402 -12.83 -21.19 -0.75
CA GLU A 402 -13.77 -22.29 -0.46
C GLU A 402 -15.11 -21.69 0.03
N HIS A 403 -16.16 -21.88 -0.74
CA HIS A 403 -17.55 -21.48 -0.41
C HIS A 403 -18.25 -22.53 0.46
#